data_0a9b051abfa7bb393b420cfff59a6835
#
_entry.id   0a9b051abfa7bb393b420cfff59a6835
#
_cell.length_a   1.000
_cell.length_b   1.000
_cell.length_c   1.000
_cell.angle_alpha   90.00
_cell.angle_beta   90.00
_cell.angle_gamma   90.00
#
_symmetry.space_group_name_H-M   'P 1'
#
loop_
_entity.id
_entity.type
_entity.pdbx_description
1 polymer ?
#
loop_
_entity_poly.entity_id
_entity_poly.type
_entity_poly.pdbx_seq_one_letter_code
_entity_poly.pdbx_strand_id
1 'polypeptide(L)'
;MMPDSLACARNRASSHLNCQARPPVPLPSATRRGVGPVRLAAWLVLLTSALLTGCEPTPPQVAELLGQTMGTSYSIKLSPAPDETMRTELKQEIEQRLDAINAQMSTYLPDSDLMRFNRTLSTDWQQLPPPVVGLVEQANRISQLTGGRYDISVGPLVNLWGFGNSGDRNTQPSQQEIDEVM
;
A
#
# COMPACT_ATOMS: atom_id res chain seq x y z
N MET A 1 -3.08 -54.04 -5.79
CA MET A 1 -4.49 -54.39 -6.10
C MET A 1 -5.28 -53.11 -5.82
N MET A 2 -5.55 -52.31 -6.84
CA MET A 2 -6.40 -51.11 -6.72
C MET A 2 -7.79 -51.45 -7.23
N PRO A 3 -8.87 -51.04 -6.55
CA PRO A 3 -10.22 -51.36 -6.97
C PRO A 3 -10.64 -50.53 -8.19
N ASP A 4 -11.39 -51.22 -9.06
CA ASP A 4 -11.96 -50.72 -10.30
C ASP A 4 -12.80 -49.45 -10.09
N SER A 5 -12.55 -48.45 -10.92
CA SER A 5 -13.34 -47.22 -10.94
C SER A 5 -14.71 -47.47 -11.60
N LEU A 6 -15.74 -47.41 -10.79
CA LEU A 6 -17.14 -47.36 -11.22
C LEU A 6 -17.49 -45.98 -11.80
N ALA A 7 -18.01 -45.94 -13.01
CA ALA A 7 -18.56 -44.72 -13.58
C ALA A 7 -20.08 -44.67 -13.36
N CYS A 8 -20.57 -43.69 -12.62
CA CYS A 8 -21.97 -43.45 -12.34
C CYS A 8 -22.48 -42.24 -13.11
N ALA A 9 -23.61 -42.33 -13.79
CA ALA A 9 -24.30 -41.23 -14.43
C ALA A 9 -25.69 -41.04 -13.83
N ARG A 10 -26.02 -39.76 -13.52
CA ARG A 10 -27.35 -39.40 -13.00
C ARG A 10 -28.31 -39.18 -14.17
N ASN A 11 -29.38 -39.98 -14.25
CA ASN A 11 -30.44 -39.79 -15.23
C ASN A 11 -31.40 -38.66 -14.74
N ARG A 12 -31.70 -37.70 -15.63
CA ARG A 12 -32.52 -36.50 -15.32
C ARG A 12 -34.00 -36.78 -15.08
N ALA A 13 -34.45 -38.01 -15.30
CA ALA A 13 -35.88 -38.36 -15.22
C ALA A 13 -36.28 -39.29 -14.06
N SER A 14 -35.34 -39.79 -13.28
CA SER A 14 -35.64 -40.59 -12.08
C SER A 14 -34.47 -40.54 -11.10
N SER A 15 -34.80 -40.44 -9.82
CA SER A 15 -33.87 -40.29 -8.69
C SER A 15 -33.00 -41.52 -8.40
N HIS A 16 -32.78 -42.40 -9.35
CA HIS A 16 -31.98 -43.59 -9.17
C HIS A 16 -30.62 -43.48 -9.89
N LEU A 17 -29.55 -43.73 -9.14
CA LEU A 17 -28.18 -43.88 -9.65
C LEU A 17 -28.05 -45.28 -10.29
N ASN A 18 -27.77 -45.34 -11.58
CA ASN A 18 -27.42 -46.58 -12.25
C ASN A 18 -25.90 -46.66 -12.40
N CYS A 19 -25.31 -47.63 -11.70
CA CYS A 19 -23.86 -47.88 -11.73
C CYS A 19 -23.64 -49.19 -12.53
N GLN A 20 -23.00 -49.09 -13.68
CA GLN A 20 -22.62 -50.24 -14.48
C GLN A 20 -21.11 -50.39 -14.58
N ALA A 21 -20.64 -51.64 -14.45
CA ALA A 21 -19.25 -51.96 -14.67
C ALA A 21 -18.89 -51.76 -16.15
N ARG A 22 -17.82 -51.01 -16.40
CA ARG A 22 -17.32 -50.75 -17.75
C ARG A 22 -16.78 -52.04 -18.37
N PRO A 23 -17.16 -52.42 -19.60
CA PRO A 23 -16.55 -53.54 -20.27
C PRO A 23 -15.04 -53.29 -20.53
N PRO A 24 -14.20 -54.32 -20.50
CA PRO A 24 -12.77 -54.17 -20.72
C PRO A 24 -12.50 -53.67 -22.14
N VAL A 25 -11.70 -52.58 -22.20
CA VAL A 25 -11.24 -52.00 -23.46
C VAL A 25 -10.21 -52.94 -24.09
N PRO A 26 -10.39 -53.37 -25.36
CA PRO A 26 -9.41 -54.23 -26.03
C PRO A 26 -8.09 -53.47 -26.20
N LEU A 27 -6.99 -54.08 -25.78
CA LEU A 27 -5.63 -53.56 -25.96
C LEU A 27 -5.33 -53.51 -27.47
N PRO A 28 -4.81 -52.36 -27.98
CA PRO A 28 -4.38 -52.28 -29.36
C PRO A 28 -3.15 -53.14 -29.59
N SER A 29 -3.19 -54.01 -30.58
CA SER A 29 -2.06 -54.81 -31.05
C SER A 29 -0.87 -53.90 -31.38
N ALA A 30 0.28 -54.13 -30.74
CA ALA A 30 1.51 -53.40 -30.98
C ALA A 30 2.07 -53.69 -32.38
N THR A 31 1.67 -52.95 -33.36
CA THR A 31 2.31 -52.93 -34.69
C THR A 31 3.62 -52.12 -34.53
N ARG A 32 4.77 -52.82 -34.56
CA ARG A 32 6.09 -52.23 -34.69
C ARG A 32 6.16 -51.47 -36.02
N ARG A 33 5.78 -50.22 -36.02
CA ARG A 33 6.08 -49.29 -37.15
C ARG A 33 7.48 -48.72 -36.97
N GLY A 34 8.38 -49.09 -37.86
CA GLY A 34 9.70 -48.52 -37.93
C GLY A 34 9.63 -46.97 -37.94
N VAL A 35 10.48 -46.37 -37.17
CA VAL A 35 10.55 -44.88 -37.05
C VAL A 35 11.19 -44.38 -38.33
N GLY A 36 10.38 -43.95 -39.32
CA GLY A 36 10.87 -43.34 -40.56
C GLY A 36 11.59 -42.01 -40.30
N PRO A 37 12.48 -41.55 -41.21
CA PRO A 37 13.29 -40.35 -41.06
C PRO A 37 12.45 -39.07 -40.77
N VAL A 38 11.19 -39.05 -41.22
CA VAL A 38 10.25 -37.94 -40.98
C VAL A 38 9.89 -37.82 -39.47
N ARG A 39 9.84 -38.93 -38.75
CA ARG A 39 9.54 -38.92 -37.31
C ARG A 39 10.76 -38.45 -36.46
N LEU A 40 11.96 -38.77 -36.90
CA LEU A 40 13.18 -38.24 -36.25
C LEU A 40 13.30 -36.73 -36.42
N ALA A 41 12.98 -36.20 -37.61
CA ALA A 41 12.97 -34.76 -37.86
C ALA A 41 11.90 -34.05 -37.02
N ALA A 42 10.70 -34.61 -36.86
CA ALA A 42 9.65 -34.06 -36.01
C ALA A 42 10.04 -34.03 -34.53
N TRP A 43 10.74 -35.04 -34.01
CA TRP A 43 11.23 -35.07 -32.65
C TRP A 43 12.37 -34.03 -32.42
N LEU A 44 13.25 -33.83 -33.42
CA LEU A 44 14.29 -32.78 -33.37
C LEU A 44 13.71 -31.38 -33.35
N VAL A 45 12.68 -31.10 -34.13
CA VAL A 45 11.97 -29.80 -34.13
C VAL A 45 11.25 -29.57 -32.79
N LEU A 46 10.62 -30.61 -32.21
CA LEU A 46 10.01 -30.52 -30.87
C LEU A 46 11.04 -30.29 -29.76
N LEU A 47 12.21 -30.92 -29.82
CA LEU A 47 13.29 -30.72 -28.87
C LEU A 47 13.90 -29.31 -28.98
N THR A 48 14.08 -28.79 -30.20
CA THR A 48 14.60 -27.43 -30.39
C THR A 48 13.59 -26.36 -29.99
N SER A 49 12.30 -26.56 -30.18
CA SER A 49 11.26 -25.64 -29.69
C SER A 49 11.15 -25.64 -28.16
N ALA A 50 11.39 -26.77 -27.48
CA ALA A 50 11.43 -26.85 -26.01
C ALA A 50 12.66 -26.14 -25.41
N LEU A 51 13.77 -26.03 -26.16
CA LEU A 51 14.96 -25.29 -25.72
C LEU A 51 14.85 -23.77 -25.92
N LEU A 52 13.87 -23.29 -26.73
CA LEU A 52 13.61 -21.87 -26.97
C LEU A 52 12.62 -21.25 -25.98
N THR A 53 11.95 -22.03 -25.12
CA THR A 53 11.13 -21.55 -24.02
C THR A 53 12.02 -21.25 -22.80
N GLY A 54 13.07 -20.46 -23.00
CA GLY A 54 13.97 -20.10 -21.93
C GLY A 54 13.77 -18.68 -21.46
N CYS A 55 13.80 -18.46 -20.17
CA CYS A 55 13.87 -17.18 -19.44
C CYS A 55 12.66 -16.25 -19.62
N GLU A 56 11.55 -16.59 -18.96
CA GLU A 56 10.72 -15.51 -18.45
C GLU A 56 11.55 -14.70 -17.45
N PRO A 57 11.72 -13.39 -17.66
CA PRO A 57 12.41 -12.56 -16.67
C PRO A 57 11.61 -12.66 -15.38
N THR A 58 12.23 -13.17 -14.33
CA THR A 58 11.63 -13.19 -12.99
C THR A 58 11.24 -11.75 -12.65
N PRO A 59 9.97 -11.46 -12.35
CA PRO A 59 9.58 -10.11 -11.99
C PRO A 59 10.40 -9.64 -10.79
N PRO A 60 10.82 -8.38 -10.76
CA PRO A 60 11.63 -7.87 -9.67
C PRO A 60 10.87 -8.09 -8.35
N GLN A 61 11.55 -8.68 -7.37
CA GLN A 61 10.97 -8.83 -6.05
C GLN A 61 10.72 -7.43 -5.45
N VAL A 62 9.57 -7.26 -4.82
CA VAL A 62 9.19 -6.03 -4.14
C VAL A 62 9.26 -6.27 -2.64
N ALA A 63 10.02 -5.43 -1.93
CA ALA A 63 9.97 -5.38 -0.47
C ALA A 63 9.01 -4.28 -0.03
N GLU A 64 8.34 -4.48 1.10
CA GLU A 64 7.44 -3.51 1.70
C GLU A 64 7.94 -3.15 3.10
N LEU A 65 8.07 -1.84 3.36
CA LEU A 65 8.36 -1.29 4.69
C LEU A 65 7.06 -0.71 5.24
N LEU A 66 6.66 -1.19 6.41
CA LEU A 66 5.48 -0.73 7.12
C LEU A 66 5.90 -0.04 8.42
N GLY A 67 5.18 1.01 8.80
CA GLY A 67 5.37 1.70 10.06
C GLY A 67 4.18 2.57 10.43
N GLN A 68 4.29 3.22 11.58
CA GLN A 68 3.30 4.15 12.10
C GLN A 68 3.95 5.51 12.36
N THR A 69 3.23 6.58 12.03
CA THR A 69 3.67 7.95 12.31
C THR A 69 2.46 8.89 12.35
N MET A 70 2.50 9.93 13.15
CA MET A 70 1.48 11.01 13.17
C MET A 70 0.04 10.48 13.29
N GLY A 71 -0.18 9.44 14.11
CA GLY A 71 -1.50 8.83 14.33
C GLY A 71 -2.04 7.96 13.18
N THR A 72 -1.22 7.67 12.16
CA THR A 72 -1.58 6.83 11.02
C THR A 72 -0.47 5.83 10.69
N SER A 73 -0.68 4.99 9.67
CA SER A 73 0.32 4.05 9.16
C SER A 73 0.85 4.48 7.80
N TYR A 74 2.08 4.07 7.50
CA TYR A 74 2.67 4.22 6.18
C TYR A 74 3.10 2.88 5.59
N SER A 75 3.14 2.80 4.27
CA SER A 75 3.65 1.66 3.50
C SER A 75 4.54 2.19 2.38
N ILE A 76 5.77 1.67 2.31
CA ILE A 76 6.76 2.02 1.27
C ILE A 76 7.15 0.76 0.53
N LYS A 77 6.95 0.75 -0.79
CA LYS A 77 7.32 -0.37 -1.66
C LYS A 77 8.64 -0.08 -2.36
N LEU A 78 9.58 -1.00 -2.23
CA LEU A 78 10.92 -0.92 -2.81
C LEU A 78 11.05 -1.94 -3.94
N SER A 79 11.41 -1.48 -5.14
CA SER A 79 11.62 -2.35 -6.30
C SER A 79 12.87 -1.92 -7.07
N PRO A 80 13.85 -2.80 -7.28
CA PRO A 80 13.93 -4.16 -6.75
C PRO A 80 14.06 -4.18 -5.23
N ALA A 81 13.68 -5.31 -4.60
CA ALA A 81 13.82 -5.47 -3.15
C ALA A 81 15.30 -5.39 -2.75
N PRO A 82 15.69 -4.49 -1.84
CA PRO A 82 17.04 -4.47 -1.28
C PRO A 82 17.26 -5.67 -0.34
N ASP A 83 18.53 -5.92 0.00
CA ASP A 83 18.86 -6.90 1.02
C ASP A 83 18.35 -6.50 2.41
N GLU A 84 18.40 -7.42 3.36
CA GLU A 84 17.84 -7.23 4.71
C GLU A 84 18.55 -6.12 5.49
N THR A 85 19.86 -5.98 5.31
CA THR A 85 20.65 -4.94 5.98
C THR A 85 20.22 -3.56 5.51
N MET A 86 20.23 -3.35 4.20
CA MET A 86 19.78 -2.07 3.60
C MET A 86 18.31 -1.78 3.92
N ARG A 87 17.46 -2.79 3.98
CA ARG A 87 16.05 -2.63 4.36
C ARG A 87 15.89 -2.12 5.78
N THR A 88 16.70 -2.66 6.70
CA THR A 88 16.70 -2.23 8.10
C THR A 88 17.21 -0.79 8.25
N GLU A 89 18.31 -0.47 7.58
CA GLU A 89 18.90 0.88 7.57
C GLU A 89 17.91 1.92 7.00
N LEU A 90 17.31 1.62 5.86
CA LEU A 90 16.30 2.49 5.24
C LEU A 90 15.10 2.73 6.16
N LYS A 91 14.60 1.68 6.79
CA LYS A 91 13.48 1.80 7.74
C LYS A 91 13.86 2.72 8.89
N GLN A 92 15.02 2.53 9.48
CA GLN A 92 15.50 3.36 10.58
C GLN A 92 15.68 4.83 10.17
N GLU A 93 16.24 5.09 8.99
CA GLU A 93 16.39 6.45 8.48
C GLU A 93 15.05 7.13 8.21
N ILE A 94 14.07 6.39 7.65
CA ILE A 94 12.72 6.88 7.41
C ILE A 94 12.04 7.26 8.73
N GLU A 95 12.10 6.37 9.74
CA GLU A 95 11.52 6.62 11.05
C GLU A 95 12.15 7.84 11.72
N GLN A 96 13.46 7.97 11.70
CA GLN A 96 14.17 9.15 12.23
C GLN A 96 13.74 10.45 11.55
N ARG A 97 13.57 10.44 10.22
CA ARG A 97 13.10 11.62 9.48
C ARG A 97 11.66 11.98 9.81
N LEU A 98 10.79 10.99 9.92
CA LEU A 98 9.38 11.20 10.30
C LEU A 98 9.26 11.73 11.72
N ASP A 99 10.04 11.20 12.65
CA ASP A 99 10.09 11.66 14.03
C ASP A 99 10.62 13.10 14.12
N ALA A 100 11.65 13.45 13.36
CA ALA A 100 12.17 14.80 13.29
C ALA A 100 11.13 15.80 12.75
N ILE A 101 10.39 15.45 11.72
CA ILE A 101 9.29 16.26 11.19
C ILE A 101 8.18 16.41 12.24
N ASN A 102 7.83 15.33 12.91
CA ASN A 102 6.80 15.34 13.94
C ASN A 102 7.19 16.22 15.14
N ALA A 103 8.45 16.14 15.58
CA ALA A 103 8.98 17.00 16.63
C ALA A 103 8.95 18.49 16.27
N GLN A 104 9.08 18.84 14.99
CA GLN A 104 9.05 20.24 14.55
C GLN A 104 7.62 20.76 14.29
N MET A 105 6.75 19.95 13.68
CA MET A 105 5.52 20.43 13.06
C MET A 105 4.23 19.85 13.66
N SER A 106 4.30 18.94 14.63
CA SER A 106 3.09 18.36 15.22
C SER A 106 2.30 19.41 16.00
N THR A 107 0.99 19.45 15.73
CA THR A 107 0.04 20.22 16.55
C THR A 107 -0.45 19.42 17.76
N TYR A 108 -0.13 18.13 17.86
CA TYR A 108 -0.51 17.23 18.95
C TYR A 108 0.59 17.06 20.00
N LEU A 109 1.86 17.21 19.61
CA LEU A 109 2.98 17.14 20.55
C LEU A 109 3.17 18.50 21.22
N PRO A 110 2.96 18.61 22.55
CA PRO A 110 3.01 19.90 23.25
C PRO A 110 4.41 20.55 23.19
N ASP A 111 5.47 19.74 23.03
CA ASP A 111 6.84 20.19 22.97
C ASP A 111 7.41 20.32 21.55
N SER A 112 6.57 20.23 20.52
CA SER A 112 6.98 20.52 19.15
C SER A 112 7.38 22.01 19.00
N ASP A 113 8.26 22.29 18.02
CA ASP A 113 8.65 23.68 17.73
C ASP A 113 7.44 24.54 17.38
N LEU A 114 6.53 24.01 16.58
CA LEU A 114 5.29 24.68 16.21
C LEU A 114 4.39 24.97 17.42
N MET A 115 4.22 24.02 18.34
CA MET A 115 3.37 24.24 19.51
C MET A 115 4.02 25.18 20.54
N ARG A 116 5.35 25.17 20.66
CA ARG A 116 6.07 26.19 21.44
C ARG A 116 5.85 27.58 20.86
N PHE A 117 5.97 27.73 19.54
CA PHE A 117 5.66 28.99 18.85
C PHE A 117 4.21 29.43 19.08
N ASN A 118 3.23 28.55 18.86
CA ASN A 118 1.81 28.89 19.02
C ASN A 118 1.42 29.31 20.45
N ARG A 119 2.18 28.88 21.46
CA ARG A 119 1.95 29.27 22.86
C ARG A 119 2.68 30.56 23.28
N THR A 120 3.60 31.05 22.44
CA THR A 120 4.34 32.27 22.72
C THR A 120 3.44 33.47 22.48
N LEU A 121 3.22 34.27 23.53
CA LEU A 121 2.38 35.46 23.46
C LEU A 121 3.17 36.74 23.06
N SER A 122 4.49 36.61 22.77
CA SER A 122 5.34 37.72 22.32
C SER A 122 5.11 38.03 20.85
N THR A 123 5.14 39.29 20.49
CA THR A 123 5.21 39.80 19.12
C THR A 123 6.63 39.94 18.59
N ASP A 124 7.65 39.58 19.39
CA ASP A 124 9.04 39.60 19.00
C ASP A 124 9.35 38.52 17.97
N TRP A 125 10.38 38.73 17.16
CA TRP A 125 10.86 37.74 16.21
C TRP A 125 11.30 36.47 16.93
N GLN A 126 10.70 35.33 16.54
CA GLN A 126 11.03 34.02 17.07
C GLN A 126 11.87 33.24 16.05
N GLN A 127 12.89 32.54 16.53
CA GLN A 127 13.69 31.66 15.68
C GLN A 127 13.00 30.29 15.56
N LEU A 128 12.65 29.92 14.35
CA LEU A 128 12.06 28.62 14.04
C LEU A 128 12.98 27.78 13.15
N PRO A 129 12.88 26.45 13.18
CA PRO A 129 13.59 25.59 12.24
C PRO A 129 13.28 25.97 10.79
N PRO A 130 14.29 25.94 9.87
CA PRO A 130 14.08 26.31 8.47
C PRO A 130 12.93 25.61 7.77
N PRO A 131 12.66 24.30 8.02
CA PRO A 131 11.49 23.62 7.41
C PRO A 131 10.16 24.24 7.83
N VAL A 132 10.02 24.68 9.08
CA VAL A 132 8.79 25.34 9.58
C VAL A 132 8.63 26.70 8.91
N VAL A 133 9.71 27.48 8.80
CA VAL A 133 9.71 28.78 8.11
C VAL A 133 9.29 28.62 6.65
N GLY A 134 9.87 27.66 5.92
CA GLY A 134 9.53 27.39 4.53
C GLY A 134 8.06 26.98 4.35
N LEU A 135 7.49 26.25 5.31
CA LEU A 135 6.06 25.89 5.28
C LEU A 135 5.19 27.14 5.47
N VAL A 136 5.52 28.02 6.40
CA VAL A 136 4.79 29.29 6.64
C VAL A 136 4.87 30.19 5.41
N GLU A 137 6.03 30.33 4.77
CA GLU A 137 6.19 31.10 3.53
C GLU A 137 5.31 30.57 2.42
N GLN A 138 5.26 29.24 2.25
CA GLN A 138 4.43 28.61 1.24
C GLN A 138 2.95 28.78 1.55
N ALA A 139 2.53 28.66 2.80
CA ALA A 139 1.17 28.90 3.24
C ALA A 139 0.72 30.35 2.97
N ASN A 140 1.56 31.32 3.27
CA ASN A 140 1.29 32.73 2.97
C ASN A 140 1.14 32.99 1.47
N ARG A 141 1.95 32.33 0.65
CA ARG A 141 1.81 32.39 -0.82
C ARG A 141 0.45 31.82 -1.29
N ILE A 142 0.01 30.70 -0.71
CA ILE A 142 -1.30 30.09 -1.03
C ILE A 142 -2.42 31.04 -0.56
N SER A 143 -2.31 31.62 0.61
CA SER A 143 -3.26 32.63 1.11
C SER A 143 -3.45 33.78 0.11
N GLN A 144 -2.35 34.35 -0.37
CA GLN A 144 -2.40 35.42 -1.39
C GLN A 144 -3.06 34.96 -2.69
N LEU A 145 -2.69 33.78 -3.20
CA LEU A 145 -3.27 33.23 -4.45
C LEU A 145 -4.76 32.92 -4.34
N THR A 146 -5.25 32.62 -3.15
CA THR A 146 -6.66 32.30 -2.89
C THR A 146 -7.49 33.53 -2.44
N GLY A 147 -6.87 34.72 -2.34
CA GLY A 147 -7.53 35.91 -1.86
C GLY A 147 -7.96 35.78 -0.38
N GLY A 148 -7.10 35.15 0.45
CA GLY A 148 -7.35 34.96 1.88
C GLY A 148 -8.32 33.82 2.24
N ARG A 149 -8.73 32.98 1.26
CA ARG A 149 -9.61 31.82 1.56
C ARG A 149 -8.86 30.68 2.27
N TYR A 150 -7.58 30.66 2.17
CA TYR A 150 -6.69 29.77 2.93
C TYR A 150 -5.87 30.63 3.89
N ASP A 151 -5.96 30.33 5.18
CA ASP A 151 -5.23 31.05 6.24
C ASP A 151 -4.72 30.05 7.28
N ILE A 152 -3.41 30.03 7.49
CA ILE A 152 -2.77 29.15 8.48
C ILE A 152 -2.96 29.62 9.92
N SER A 153 -3.38 30.86 10.14
CA SER A 153 -3.66 31.42 11.46
C SER A 153 -5.04 31.00 12.02
N VAL A 154 -5.79 30.20 11.29
CA VAL A 154 -7.12 29.70 11.65
C VAL A 154 -7.19 28.84 12.93
N GLY A 155 -6.06 28.53 13.54
CA GLY A 155 -5.94 27.67 14.73
C GLY A 155 -6.91 28.02 15.87
N PRO A 156 -7.02 29.28 16.32
CA PRO A 156 -7.98 29.67 17.37
C PRO A 156 -9.43 29.35 17.00
N LEU A 157 -9.79 29.58 15.74
CA LEU A 157 -11.14 29.27 15.24
C LEU A 157 -11.40 27.76 15.19
N VAL A 158 -10.42 26.96 14.77
CA VAL A 158 -10.49 25.49 14.78
C VAL A 158 -10.71 24.96 16.20
N ASN A 159 -10.00 25.51 17.19
CA ASN A 159 -10.16 25.16 18.59
C ASN A 159 -11.54 25.59 19.12
N LEU A 160 -12.01 26.79 18.76
CA LEU A 160 -13.32 27.28 19.16
C LEU A 160 -14.47 26.39 18.69
N TRP A 161 -14.35 25.81 17.48
CA TRP A 161 -15.30 24.86 16.93
C TRP A 161 -15.15 23.43 17.47
N GLY A 162 -14.15 23.16 18.33
CA GLY A 162 -13.92 21.85 18.91
C GLY A 162 -13.23 20.84 18.00
N PHE A 163 -12.63 21.29 16.88
CA PHE A 163 -11.87 20.44 15.96
C PHE A 163 -10.37 20.37 16.29
N GLY A 164 -9.91 21.18 17.24
CA GLY A 164 -8.51 21.20 17.69
C GLY A 164 -8.24 20.17 18.79
N ASN A 165 -7.00 20.21 19.32
CA ASN A 165 -6.53 19.27 20.36
C ASN A 165 -7.29 19.39 21.70
N SER A 166 -8.00 20.48 21.92
CA SER A 166 -8.86 20.73 23.09
C SER A 166 -10.33 20.38 22.83
N GLY A 167 -10.62 19.61 21.79
CA GLY A 167 -11.91 19.43 21.19
C GLY A 167 -12.95 18.65 21.99
N ASP A 168 -13.60 19.33 22.94
CA ASP A 168 -14.79 18.81 23.65
C ASP A 168 -16.00 19.74 23.54
N ARG A 169 -16.06 20.56 22.49
CA ARG A 169 -17.22 21.44 22.32
C ARG A 169 -18.36 20.73 21.60
N ASN A 170 -19.49 20.58 22.28
CA ASN A 170 -20.71 19.95 21.74
C ASN A 170 -21.73 20.98 21.22
N THR A 171 -21.42 22.29 21.26
CA THR A 171 -22.33 23.36 20.86
C THR A 171 -21.68 24.28 19.83
N GLN A 172 -22.46 24.77 18.89
CA GLN A 172 -21.98 25.76 17.90
C GLN A 172 -21.58 27.05 18.62
N PRO A 173 -20.41 27.66 18.25
CA PRO A 173 -20.02 28.98 18.76
C PRO A 173 -21.01 30.05 18.39
N SER A 174 -21.20 31.04 19.27
CA SER A 174 -21.93 32.26 18.97
C SER A 174 -21.12 33.16 18.03
N GLN A 175 -21.80 34.08 17.35
CA GLN A 175 -21.13 35.05 16.48
C GLN A 175 -20.11 35.92 17.27
N GLN A 176 -20.47 36.29 18.49
CA GLN A 176 -19.55 37.06 19.35
C GLN A 176 -18.25 36.31 19.65
N GLU A 177 -18.32 35.01 20.00
CA GLU A 177 -17.13 34.18 20.24
C GLU A 177 -16.28 34.05 18.98
N ILE A 178 -16.90 33.99 17.80
CA ILE A 178 -16.18 33.93 16.51
C ILE A 178 -15.45 35.25 16.27
N ASP A 179 -16.11 36.39 16.47
CA ASP A 179 -15.54 37.72 16.24
C ASP A 179 -14.38 38.04 17.21
N GLU A 180 -14.39 37.45 18.43
CA GLU A 180 -13.31 37.61 19.42
C GLU A 180 -12.02 36.85 19.06
N VAL A 181 -12.07 35.81 18.20
CA VAL A 181 -10.90 35.01 17.80
C VAL A 181 -10.42 35.30 16.38
N MET A 182 -11.18 36.10 15.63
CA MET A 182 -10.82 36.56 14.28
C MET A 182 -10.03 37.88 14.31
#